data_9629103ff973b23681e396fc852b593d
#
_entry.id   9629103ff973b23681e396fc852b593d
#
_cell.length_a   1.000
_cell.length_b   1.000
_cell.length_c   1.000
_cell.angle_alpha   90.00
_cell.angle_beta   90.00
_cell.angle_gamma   90.00
#
_symmetry.space_group_name_H-M   'P 1'
#
loop_
_entity.id
_entity.type
_entity.pdbx_description
1 polymer ?
#
loop_
_entity_poly.entity_id
_entity_poly.type
_entity_poly.pdbx_seq_one_letter_code
_entity_poly.pdbx_strand_id
1 'polypeptide(L)'
;ENGNYETQPPILQVPVAVTRTGGFIFRPWIKPGDVGVVVYLDHDMDSAVTGGKETKPMTERNHSTSDAIFIGGIVSSGFAADEFPDSAHVLAKEDGTIYVAVTEEMVSIKNNDTTADFKADSVDIKTTTVNITADVRVTGEITATKDILAESSISGAHHTHPGCSGGSTGQPK
;
A
#
# COMPACT_ATOMS: atom_id res chain seq x y z
N GLU A 1 -16.92 -36.61 21.72
CA GLU A 1 -15.90 -37.28 20.90
C GLU A 1 -14.56 -36.65 21.21
N ASN A 2 -13.70 -37.37 21.96
CA ASN A 2 -12.31 -36.95 22.17
C ASN A 2 -11.53 -37.29 20.90
N GLY A 3 -11.55 -36.37 19.93
CA GLY A 3 -10.72 -36.48 18.75
C GLY A 3 -9.27 -36.29 19.11
N ASN A 4 -8.50 -37.36 19.12
CA ASN A 4 -7.04 -37.26 19.11
C ASN A 4 -6.64 -36.62 17.78
N TYR A 5 -6.24 -35.34 17.80
CA TYR A 5 -5.64 -34.71 16.64
C TYR A 5 -4.22 -35.27 16.48
N GLU A 6 -3.96 -35.96 15.37
CA GLU A 6 -2.60 -36.32 15.01
C GLU A 6 -1.87 -35.06 14.55
N THR A 7 -0.77 -34.74 15.20
CA THR A 7 0.10 -33.65 14.75
C THR A 7 0.81 -34.06 13.46
N GLN A 8 0.49 -33.43 12.35
CA GLN A 8 1.19 -33.67 11.10
C GLN A 8 2.63 -33.15 11.20
N PRO A 9 3.61 -33.85 10.61
CA PRO A 9 4.98 -33.35 10.57
C PRO A 9 5.04 -32.03 9.78
N PRO A 10 5.91 -31.07 10.18
CA PRO A 10 6.05 -29.82 9.46
C PRO A 10 6.60 -30.06 8.06
N ILE A 11 6.05 -29.37 7.07
CA ILE A 11 6.60 -29.30 5.72
C ILE A 11 7.62 -28.18 5.72
N LEU A 12 8.87 -28.47 5.36
CA LEU A 12 9.95 -27.50 5.39
C LEU A 12 10.14 -26.84 4.01
N GLN A 13 10.60 -25.59 4.02
CA GLN A 13 11.00 -24.87 2.81
C GLN A 13 9.89 -24.70 1.76
N VAL A 14 8.65 -24.53 2.19
CA VAL A 14 7.51 -24.31 1.29
C VAL A 14 7.65 -22.92 0.62
N PRO A 15 7.77 -22.85 -0.71
CA PRO A 15 7.79 -21.58 -1.43
C PRO A 15 6.45 -20.83 -1.25
N VAL A 16 6.52 -19.51 -1.18
CA VAL A 16 5.34 -18.64 -1.16
C VAL A 16 5.00 -18.22 -2.58
N ALA A 17 3.75 -18.41 -2.99
CA ALA A 17 3.27 -17.92 -4.26
C ALA A 17 3.31 -16.39 -4.30
N VAL A 18 3.76 -15.85 -5.41
CA VAL A 18 3.76 -14.41 -5.69
C VAL A 18 3.12 -14.17 -7.06
N THR A 19 2.40 -13.07 -7.21
CA THR A 19 1.94 -12.65 -8.54
C THR A 19 3.08 -11.94 -9.25
N ARG A 20 3.58 -12.54 -10.34
CA ARG A 20 4.68 -11.98 -11.12
C ARG A 20 4.36 -12.04 -12.60
N THR A 21 4.33 -10.89 -13.26
CA THR A 21 4.08 -10.80 -14.70
C THR A 21 4.61 -9.46 -15.26
N GLY A 22 5.05 -9.46 -16.53
CA GLY A 22 5.48 -8.23 -17.22
C GLY A 22 6.57 -7.41 -16.51
N GLY A 23 7.43 -8.08 -15.71
CA GLY A 23 8.46 -7.40 -14.92
C GLY A 23 7.98 -6.84 -13.57
N PHE A 24 6.69 -6.94 -13.26
CA PHE A 24 6.11 -6.53 -12.00
C PHE A 24 5.94 -7.71 -11.06
N ILE A 25 5.99 -7.45 -9.75
CA ILE A 25 5.79 -8.45 -8.71
C ILE A 25 4.89 -7.89 -7.61
N PHE A 26 3.87 -8.66 -7.22
CA PHE A 26 3.16 -8.47 -5.95
C PHE A 26 3.57 -9.60 -5.01
N ARG A 27 4.33 -9.26 -3.98
CA ARG A 27 4.84 -10.21 -2.99
C ARG A 27 4.22 -9.93 -1.63
N PRO A 28 3.39 -10.84 -1.09
CA PRO A 28 2.89 -10.71 0.27
C PRO A 28 4.04 -10.85 1.27
N TRP A 29 3.95 -10.13 2.37
CA TRP A 29 4.82 -10.33 3.52
C TRP A 29 4.18 -11.35 4.45
N ILE A 30 4.79 -12.54 4.51
CA ILE A 30 4.34 -13.65 5.34
C ILE A 30 5.16 -13.67 6.64
N LYS A 31 4.51 -13.80 7.77
CA LYS A 31 5.11 -13.88 9.10
C LYS A 31 4.69 -15.16 9.84
N PRO A 32 5.43 -15.60 10.86
CA PRO A 32 5.04 -16.73 11.68
C PRO A 32 3.66 -16.52 12.30
N GLY A 33 2.80 -17.53 12.17
CA GLY A 33 1.40 -17.49 12.62
C GLY A 33 0.39 -17.19 11.53
N ASP A 34 0.82 -16.74 10.34
CA ASP A 34 -0.09 -16.56 9.20
C ASP A 34 -0.62 -17.92 8.74
N VAL A 35 -1.93 -17.97 8.51
CA VAL A 35 -2.67 -19.17 8.06
C VAL A 35 -3.06 -19.00 6.61
N GLY A 36 -2.96 -20.04 5.82
CA GLY A 36 -3.33 -19.98 4.41
C GLY A 36 -3.52 -21.35 3.78
N VAL A 37 -3.62 -21.35 2.46
CA VAL A 37 -3.80 -22.55 1.64
C VAL A 37 -2.45 -23.07 1.17
N VAL A 38 -2.27 -24.39 1.23
CA VAL A 38 -1.16 -25.11 0.62
C VAL A 38 -1.69 -25.89 -0.57
N VAL A 39 -1.06 -25.74 -1.73
CA VAL A 39 -1.35 -26.50 -2.94
C VAL A 39 -0.17 -27.43 -3.22
N TYR A 40 -0.45 -28.69 -3.45
CA TYR A 40 0.54 -29.69 -3.85
C TYR A 40 0.55 -29.82 -5.37
N LEU A 41 1.72 -29.70 -5.96
CA LEU A 41 1.88 -29.85 -7.41
C LEU A 41 1.97 -31.31 -7.81
N ASP A 42 1.60 -31.58 -9.06
CA ASP A 42 1.56 -32.95 -9.60
C ASP A 42 2.95 -33.55 -9.70
N HIS A 43 3.96 -32.73 -9.95
CA HIS A 43 5.33 -33.18 -10.24
C HIS A 43 6.36 -32.43 -9.39
N ASP A 44 7.55 -33.02 -9.31
CA ASP A 44 8.75 -32.45 -8.70
C ASP A 44 9.05 -31.06 -9.26
N MET A 45 9.08 -30.07 -8.35
CA MET A 45 9.32 -28.66 -8.68
C MET A 45 10.71 -28.14 -8.24
N ASP A 46 11.55 -28.94 -7.62
CA ASP A 46 12.81 -28.49 -7.02
C ASP A 46 13.71 -27.74 -8.00
N SER A 47 13.86 -28.27 -9.21
CA SER A 47 14.67 -27.64 -10.25
C SER A 47 14.07 -26.34 -10.77
N ALA A 48 12.75 -26.24 -10.87
CA ALA A 48 12.06 -25.04 -11.32
C ALA A 48 12.16 -23.93 -10.25
N VAL A 49 11.99 -24.26 -8.99
CA VAL A 49 12.11 -23.31 -7.86
C VAL A 49 13.56 -22.81 -7.73
N THR A 50 14.53 -23.71 -7.79
CA THR A 50 15.95 -23.35 -7.65
C THR A 50 16.47 -22.57 -8.86
N GLY A 51 16.10 -22.99 -10.07
CA GLY A 51 16.58 -22.40 -11.32
C GLY A 51 15.78 -21.21 -11.84
N GLY A 52 14.56 -21.01 -11.35
CA GLY A 52 13.64 -19.96 -11.81
C GLY A 52 13.25 -20.07 -13.29
N LYS A 53 13.36 -21.26 -13.88
CA LYS A 53 13.10 -21.53 -15.30
C LYS A 53 12.30 -22.82 -15.44
N GLU A 54 11.61 -22.93 -16.56
CA GLU A 54 11.01 -24.19 -16.99
C GLU A 54 12.10 -25.28 -17.14
N THR A 55 11.87 -26.41 -16.51
CA THR A 55 12.80 -27.55 -16.51
C THR A 55 12.03 -28.86 -16.36
N LYS A 56 12.67 -29.96 -16.71
CA LYS A 56 12.10 -31.28 -16.48
C LYS A 56 12.19 -31.63 -15.00
N PRO A 57 11.18 -32.33 -14.44
CA PRO A 57 11.27 -32.91 -13.12
C PRO A 57 12.52 -33.78 -12.96
N MET A 58 13.19 -33.70 -11.82
CA MET A 58 14.36 -34.55 -11.52
C MET A 58 13.97 -35.93 -11.02
N THR A 59 12.77 -36.07 -10.50
CA THR A 59 12.23 -37.34 -9.98
C THR A 59 10.84 -37.59 -10.57
N GLU A 60 10.37 -38.83 -10.49
CA GLU A 60 9.02 -39.22 -10.92
C GLU A 60 7.98 -39.15 -9.79
N ARG A 61 8.29 -38.40 -8.69
CA ARG A 61 7.36 -38.22 -7.60
C ARG A 61 6.16 -37.38 -8.05
N ASN A 62 4.97 -37.79 -7.61
CA ASN A 62 3.71 -37.12 -7.88
C ASN A 62 3.00 -36.78 -6.58
N HIS A 63 2.35 -35.63 -6.51
CA HIS A 63 1.57 -35.15 -5.34
C HIS A 63 2.33 -35.27 -4.00
N SER A 64 3.64 -35.03 -4.05
CA SER A 64 4.49 -35.10 -2.87
C SER A 64 4.25 -33.88 -1.96
N THR A 65 4.28 -34.10 -0.65
CA THR A 65 4.27 -33.00 0.32
C THR A 65 5.47 -32.06 0.19
N SER A 66 6.56 -32.52 -0.45
CA SER A 66 7.72 -31.68 -0.76
C SER A 66 7.48 -30.71 -1.92
N ASP A 67 6.48 -30.95 -2.77
CA ASP A 67 6.12 -30.11 -3.89
C ASP A 67 4.94 -29.19 -3.58
N ALA A 68 4.99 -28.57 -2.41
CA ALA A 68 3.97 -27.72 -1.87
C ALA A 68 4.26 -26.23 -2.16
N ILE A 69 3.21 -25.45 -2.44
CA ILE A 69 3.25 -23.99 -2.56
C ILE A 69 2.23 -23.40 -1.58
N PHE A 70 2.64 -22.41 -0.79
CA PHE A 70 1.75 -21.63 0.05
C PHE A 70 1.16 -20.47 -0.74
N ILE A 71 -0.19 -20.34 -0.76
CA ILE A 71 -0.94 -19.28 -1.50
C ILE A 71 -1.47 -18.28 -0.50
N GLY A 72 -0.99 -17.81 0.44
CA GLY A 72 -1.51 -16.74 1.28
C GLY A 72 -2.77 -17.08 2.06
N GLY A 73 -3.32 -16.10 2.70
CA GLY A 73 -4.31 -16.21 3.73
C GLY A 73 -5.74 -16.51 3.27
N ILE A 74 -6.52 -16.99 4.22
CA ILE A 74 -7.98 -17.11 4.09
C ILE A 74 -8.59 -16.05 4.99
N VAL A 75 -9.48 -15.24 4.45
CA VAL A 75 -10.28 -14.30 5.25
C VAL A 75 -11.25 -15.10 6.12
N SER A 76 -11.13 -14.98 7.44
CA SER A 76 -12.05 -15.61 8.37
C SER A 76 -13.38 -14.83 8.45
N SER A 77 -14.45 -15.49 8.89
CA SER A 77 -15.75 -14.85 9.12
C SER A 77 -15.74 -13.77 10.22
N GLY A 78 -14.66 -13.67 10.98
CA GLY A 78 -14.45 -12.62 11.98
C GLY A 78 -13.63 -11.44 11.47
N PHE A 79 -13.27 -11.42 10.19
CA PHE A 79 -12.59 -10.27 9.57
C PHE A 79 -13.60 -9.13 9.43
N ALA A 80 -13.35 -8.02 10.13
CA ALA A 80 -14.18 -6.82 10.04
C ALA A 80 -13.87 -6.11 8.73
N ALA A 81 -14.69 -6.34 7.70
CA ALA A 81 -14.59 -5.63 6.42
C ALA A 81 -15.08 -4.16 6.51
N ASP A 82 -15.68 -3.77 7.65
CA ASP A 82 -16.33 -2.49 7.86
C ASP A 82 -15.38 -1.27 7.86
N GLU A 83 -14.08 -1.53 7.92
CA GLU A 83 -13.04 -0.48 7.93
C GLU A 83 -12.56 -0.05 6.53
N PHE A 84 -13.02 -0.73 5.48
CA PHE A 84 -12.64 -0.46 4.09
C PHE A 84 -13.79 0.17 3.32
N PRO A 85 -13.50 0.96 2.27
CA PRO A 85 -14.55 1.42 1.35
C PRO A 85 -15.28 0.25 0.72
N ASP A 86 -16.60 0.31 0.70
CA ASP A 86 -17.44 -0.67 0.01
C ASP A 86 -17.12 -0.72 -1.48
N SER A 87 -17.23 -1.90 -2.08
CA SER A 87 -17.01 -2.10 -3.53
C SER A 87 -15.64 -1.62 -4.01
N ALA A 88 -14.58 -1.82 -3.22
CA ALA A 88 -13.21 -1.42 -3.53
C ALA A 88 -12.29 -2.62 -3.74
N HIS A 89 -11.29 -2.44 -4.62
CA HIS A 89 -10.07 -3.24 -4.60
C HIS A 89 -9.13 -2.66 -3.55
N VAL A 90 -8.71 -3.46 -2.58
CA VAL A 90 -8.01 -2.96 -1.39
C VAL A 90 -6.69 -3.71 -1.16
N LEU A 91 -5.62 -2.96 -0.92
CA LEU A 91 -4.39 -3.43 -0.30
C LEU A 91 -4.30 -2.76 1.07
N ALA A 92 -4.42 -3.53 2.15
CA ALA A 92 -4.62 -2.96 3.48
C ALA A 92 -3.93 -3.75 4.60
N LYS A 93 -3.75 -3.08 5.72
CA LYS A 93 -3.57 -3.71 7.01
C LYS A 93 -4.94 -4.21 7.52
N GLU A 94 -4.97 -5.36 8.17
CA GLU A 94 -6.22 -6.03 8.61
C GLU A 94 -7.15 -5.16 9.47
N ASP A 95 -6.57 -4.21 10.25
CA ASP A 95 -7.32 -3.32 11.12
C ASP A 95 -7.85 -2.05 10.41
N GLY A 96 -7.72 -1.95 9.09
CA GLY A 96 -8.21 -0.82 8.30
C GLY A 96 -7.51 0.52 8.55
N THR A 97 -6.49 0.56 9.39
CA THR A 97 -5.77 1.82 9.71
C THR A 97 -4.89 2.31 8.57
N ILE A 98 -4.43 1.38 7.71
CA ILE A 98 -3.57 1.68 6.55
C ILE A 98 -4.12 0.95 5.34
N TYR A 99 -4.39 1.66 4.25
CA TYR A 99 -4.80 1.04 3.00
C TYR A 99 -4.50 1.88 1.77
N VAL A 100 -4.49 1.21 0.63
CA VAL A 100 -4.69 1.78 -0.71
C VAL A 100 -5.94 1.11 -1.28
N ALA A 101 -6.94 1.91 -1.63
CA ALA A 101 -8.20 1.45 -2.16
C ALA A 101 -8.50 2.07 -3.51
N VAL A 102 -9.08 1.28 -4.42
CA VAL A 102 -9.56 1.74 -5.73
C VAL A 102 -11.04 1.40 -5.82
N THR A 103 -11.87 2.41 -5.92
CA THR A 103 -13.31 2.32 -6.15
C THR A 103 -13.66 2.73 -7.57
N GLU A 104 -14.94 2.71 -7.95
CA GLU A 104 -15.41 3.26 -9.23
C GLU A 104 -15.23 4.78 -9.32
N GLU A 105 -15.16 5.49 -8.19
CA GLU A 105 -15.17 6.95 -8.14
C GLU A 105 -13.81 7.56 -7.79
N MET A 106 -12.93 6.84 -7.06
CA MET A 106 -11.69 7.41 -6.55
C MET A 106 -10.61 6.37 -6.25
N VAL A 107 -9.37 6.87 -6.16
CA VAL A 107 -8.25 6.17 -5.52
C VAL A 107 -7.97 6.83 -4.17
N SER A 108 -7.99 6.04 -3.10
CA SER A 108 -7.80 6.51 -1.73
C SER A 108 -6.57 5.88 -1.11
N ILE A 109 -5.74 6.70 -0.45
CA ILE A 109 -4.59 6.24 0.34
C ILE A 109 -4.81 6.74 1.77
N LYS A 110 -4.79 5.82 2.74
CA LYS A 110 -4.98 6.14 4.16
C LYS A 110 -3.80 5.62 4.97
N ASN A 111 -3.38 6.40 5.94
CA ASN A 111 -2.47 6.00 6.99
C ASN A 111 -2.92 6.69 8.29
N ASN A 112 -3.70 6.00 9.12
CA ASN A 112 -4.38 6.54 10.29
C ASN A 112 -5.22 7.78 9.93
N ASP A 113 -4.88 8.96 10.48
CA ASP A 113 -5.60 10.21 10.26
C ASP A 113 -5.20 10.95 8.98
N THR A 114 -4.14 10.49 8.32
CA THR A 114 -3.67 11.06 7.05
C THR A 114 -4.37 10.35 5.89
N THR A 115 -4.98 11.13 5.00
CA THR A 115 -5.60 10.61 3.76
C THR A 115 -5.15 11.40 2.55
N ALA A 116 -5.14 10.74 1.40
CA ALA A 116 -5.02 11.37 0.08
C ALA A 116 -6.02 10.68 -0.86
N ASP A 117 -7.02 11.45 -1.30
CA ASP A 117 -8.11 10.97 -2.14
C ASP A 117 -8.00 11.64 -3.52
N PHE A 118 -7.87 10.83 -4.55
CA PHE A 118 -7.79 11.24 -5.95
C PHE A 118 -9.15 10.96 -6.61
N LYS A 119 -9.89 12.00 -6.94
CA LYS A 119 -11.19 11.98 -7.61
C LYS A 119 -11.07 12.50 -9.03
N ALA A 120 -12.13 12.43 -9.79
CA ALA A 120 -12.14 12.87 -11.19
C ALA A 120 -11.82 14.36 -11.37
N ASP A 121 -12.18 15.21 -10.42
CA ASP A 121 -12.12 16.67 -10.47
C ASP A 121 -11.31 17.31 -9.34
N SER A 122 -10.83 16.53 -8.37
CA SER A 122 -10.09 17.04 -7.22
C SER A 122 -9.08 16.04 -6.66
N VAL A 123 -8.09 16.58 -5.94
CA VAL A 123 -7.20 15.80 -5.07
C VAL A 123 -7.29 16.38 -3.65
N ASP A 124 -7.80 15.59 -2.72
CA ASP A 124 -7.98 16.00 -1.33
C ASP A 124 -6.89 15.36 -0.47
N ILE A 125 -6.03 16.17 0.16
CA ILE A 125 -4.98 15.70 1.07
C ILE A 125 -5.29 16.22 2.48
N LYS A 126 -5.56 15.32 3.41
CA LYS A 126 -5.75 15.61 4.83
C LYS A 126 -4.54 15.11 5.61
N THR A 127 -3.77 16.02 6.15
CA THR A 127 -2.59 15.73 6.99
C THR A 127 -2.22 16.96 7.82
N THR A 128 -1.37 16.77 8.83
CA THR A 128 -0.84 17.88 9.62
C THR A 128 0.14 18.75 8.83
N THR A 129 0.95 18.14 7.96
CA THR A 129 1.98 18.84 7.18
C THR A 129 2.22 18.14 5.85
N VAL A 130 2.33 18.91 4.78
CA VAL A 130 2.82 18.47 3.48
C VAL A 130 4.21 19.05 3.26
N ASN A 131 5.24 18.22 3.14
CA ASN A 131 6.60 18.64 2.82
C ASN A 131 6.85 18.43 1.33
N ILE A 132 7.20 19.49 0.62
CA ILE A 132 7.53 19.44 -0.80
C ILE A 132 8.98 19.91 -0.98
N THR A 133 9.86 19.02 -1.46
CA THR A 133 11.27 19.32 -1.77
C THR A 133 11.40 19.43 -3.29
N ALA A 134 10.77 20.43 -3.87
CA ALA A 134 10.75 20.68 -5.31
C ALA A 134 10.22 22.08 -5.60
N ASP A 135 10.41 22.55 -6.83
CA ASP A 135 9.69 23.72 -7.34
C ASP A 135 8.21 23.41 -7.47
N VAL A 136 7.35 24.34 -7.01
CA VAL A 136 5.89 24.24 -7.14
C VAL A 136 5.40 25.26 -8.16
N ARG A 137 4.81 24.77 -9.26
CA ARG A 137 4.17 25.60 -10.27
C ARG A 137 2.66 25.45 -10.21
N VAL A 138 1.96 26.54 -9.94
CA VAL A 138 0.50 26.57 -9.86
C VAL A 138 -0.04 27.36 -11.05
N THR A 139 -0.95 26.76 -11.84
CA THR A 139 -1.70 27.43 -12.91
C THR A 139 -3.12 27.63 -12.41
N GLY A 140 -3.33 28.65 -11.61
CA GLY A 140 -4.60 28.90 -10.94
C GLY A 140 -4.37 29.75 -9.71
N GLU A 141 -5.30 29.68 -8.78
CA GLU A 141 -5.30 30.45 -7.54
C GLU A 141 -4.75 29.61 -6.37
N ILE A 142 -4.03 30.25 -5.45
CA ILE A 142 -3.64 29.67 -4.17
C ILE A 142 -4.42 30.39 -3.08
N THR A 143 -5.30 29.63 -2.40
CA THR A 143 -6.03 30.12 -1.23
C THR A 143 -5.44 29.53 0.04
N ALA A 144 -5.02 30.36 0.97
CA ALA A 144 -4.53 29.95 2.28
C ALA A 144 -5.40 30.54 3.39
N THR A 145 -5.76 29.72 4.38
CA THR A 145 -6.50 30.20 5.58
C THR A 145 -5.60 30.90 6.58
N LYS A 146 -4.29 30.73 6.44
CA LYS A 146 -3.24 31.43 7.19
C LYS A 146 -2.31 32.13 6.20
N ASP A 147 -1.30 32.81 6.73
CA ASP A 147 -0.32 33.52 5.93
C ASP A 147 0.54 32.56 5.09
N ILE A 148 0.96 33.04 3.92
CA ILE A 148 1.97 32.38 3.07
C ILE A 148 3.31 33.06 3.37
N LEU A 149 4.24 32.31 3.96
CA LEU A 149 5.56 32.79 4.35
C LEU A 149 6.63 32.39 3.32
N ALA A 150 7.38 33.35 2.80
CA ALA A 150 8.59 33.13 2.05
C ALA A 150 9.81 33.34 2.97
N GLU A 151 10.78 32.41 2.93
CA GLU A 151 12.01 32.46 3.75
C GLU A 151 11.74 32.65 5.26
N SER A 152 10.60 32.14 5.75
CA SER A 152 10.13 32.24 7.13
C SER A 152 9.96 33.66 7.68
N SER A 153 10.12 34.71 6.87
CA SER A 153 10.08 36.09 7.30
C SER A 153 9.25 37.03 6.43
N ILE A 154 9.08 36.72 5.15
CA ILE A 154 8.30 37.54 4.23
C ILE A 154 6.86 37.03 4.19
N SER A 155 5.94 37.75 4.83
CA SER A 155 4.51 37.46 4.83
C SER A 155 3.86 37.86 3.51
N GLY A 156 3.14 36.94 2.85
CA GLY A 156 2.34 37.26 1.66
C GLY A 156 1.21 38.24 1.98
N ALA A 157 0.63 38.16 3.16
CA ALA A 157 -0.50 38.97 3.58
C ALA A 157 -0.10 40.31 4.24
N HIS A 158 1.08 40.39 4.86
CA HIS A 158 1.42 41.52 5.75
C HIS A 158 2.72 42.24 5.38
N HIS A 159 3.41 41.87 4.29
CA HIS A 159 4.64 42.56 3.89
C HIS A 159 4.34 44.00 3.42
N THR A 160 5.31 44.87 3.59
CA THR A 160 5.29 46.25 3.13
C THR A 160 6.53 46.57 2.34
N HIS A 161 6.48 47.60 1.50
CA HIS A 161 7.63 48.07 0.74
C HIS A 161 8.06 49.45 1.20
N PRO A 162 9.36 49.82 1.17
CA PRO A 162 9.81 51.18 1.36
C PRO A 162 9.17 52.09 0.30
N GLY A 163 8.52 53.13 0.72
CA GLY A 163 7.98 54.18 -0.19
C GLY A 163 9.08 55.09 -0.73
N CYS A 164 8.87 55.67 -1.92
CA CYS A 164 9.85 56.54 -2.59
C CYS A 164 10.17 57.85 -1.85
N SER A 165 9.42 58.22 -0.82
CA SER A 165 9.62 59.40 0.01
C SER A 165 9.96 59.08 1.49
N GLY A 166 10.55 57.90 1.76
CA GLY A 166 10.90 57.48 3.11
C GLY A 166 9.77 56.94 3.99
N GLY A 167 8.55 56.89 3.46
CA GLY A 167 7.42 56.21 4.07
C GLY A 167 7.39 54.71 3.71
N SER A 168 6.50 53.95 4.34
CA SER A 168 6.21 52.54 3.99
C SER A 168 4.88 52.47 3.23
N THR A 169 4.77 51.54 2.29
CA THR A 169 3.47 51.25 1.67
C THR A 169 2.54 50.56 2.66
N GLY A 170 1.25 50.64 2.41
CA GLY A 170 0.29 49.79 3.10
C GLY A 170 0.47 48.32 2.78
N GLN A 171 -0.22 47.49 3.53
CA GLN A 171 -0.31 46.03 3.25
C GLN A 171 -0.93 45.76 1.87
N PRO A 172 -0.61 44.64 1.21
CA PRO A 172 -1.30 44.20 0.03
C PRO A 172 -2.81 44.10 0.28
N LYS A 173 -3.60 44.42 -0.72
CA LYS A 173 -5.07 44.29 -0.66
C LYS A 173 -5.49 43.05 -1.40
#